data_ebe1507a46d6613b234386ac8e426695
#
_entry.id   ebe1507a46d6613b234386ac8e426695
#
_cell.length_a   1.000
_cell.length_b   1.000
_cell.length_c   1.000
_cell.angle_alpha   90.00
_cell.angle_beta   90.00
_cell.angle_gamma   90.00
#
_symmetry.space_group_name_H-M   'P 1'
#
loop_
_entity.id
_entity.type
_entity.pdbx_description
1 polymer ?
#
loop_
_entity_poly.entity_id
_entity_poly.type
_entity_poly.pdbx_seq_one_letter_code
_entity_poly.pdbx_strand_id
1 'polypeptide(L)'
;LLPHMDDMKRIRKELEMVIRVHPGLPDEETCAALSELDVDGVMLDIIGDQETITDVYHLDAKPSDYEAVLERLQHHKIPAIPHIVLGHYFGKMNGEWAALDMIKKYPPKTLVLVILLPLTGTGMEGVVPPSVNEIGDFFDTARLALPSTPILLGCARPLGPIKIKIDQMAINAGLNGIAFPSEGIVAYASEKG
;
A
#
# COMPACT_ATOMS: atom_id res chain seq x y z
N LEU A 1 -16.14 7.44 9.79
CA LEU A 1 -15.16 7.28 10.83
C LEU A 1 -15.45 8.16 12.05
N LEU A 2 -15.61 9.48 11.86
CA LEU A 2 -15.83 10.46 12.94
C LEU A 2 -16.95 10.08 13.93
N PRO A 3 -18.13 9.55 13.52
CA PRO A 3 -19.17 9.13 14.45
C PRO A 3 -18.78 8.00 15.43
N HIS A 4 -17.68 7.29 15.17
CA HIS A 4 -17.22 6.14 15.95
C HIS A 4 -15.96 6.42 16.78
N MET A 5 -15.55 7.68 16.88
CA MET A 5 -14.30 8.04 17.58
C MET A 5 -14.33 7.65 19.06
N ASP A 6 -15.47 7.82 19.74
CA ASP A 6 -15.60 7.45 21.15
C ASP A 6 -15.50 5.93 21.37
N ASP A 7 -16.07 5.14 20.45
CA ASP A 7 -15.93 3.68 20.50
C ASP A 7 -14.49 3.25 20.23
N MET A 8 -13.81 3.89 19.32
CA MET A 8 -12.39 3.63 19.03
C MET A 8 -11.50 3.99 20.24
N LYS A 9 -11.77 5.12 20.91
CA LYS A 9 -11.08 5.50 22.18
C LYS A 9 -11.29 4.45 23.26
N ARG A 10 -12.51 3.92 23.40
CA ARG A 10 -12.81 2.85 24.35
C ARG A 10 -12.11 1.55 24.01
N ILE A 11 -12.14 1.12 22.75
CA ILE A 11 -11.43 -0.08 22.26
C ILE A 11 -9.93 0.02 22.60
N ARG A 12 -9.30 1.16 22.28
CA ARG A 12 -7.89 1.36 22.57
C ARG A 12 -7.59 1.26 24.08
N LYS A 13 -8.42 1.92 24.90
CA LYS A 13 -8.21 1.98 26.35
C LYS A 13 -8.54 0.67 27.06
N GLU A 14 -9.63 0.00 26.68
CA GLU A 14 -10.15 -1.18 27.40
C GLU A 14 -9.51 -2.49 26.91
N LEU A 15 -9.11 -2.56 25.62
CA LEU A 15 -8.59 -3.78 25.00
C LEU A 15 -7.12 -3.69 24.60
N GLU A 16 -6.48 -2.54 24.80
CA GLU A 16 -5.06 -2.29 24.43
C GLU A 16 -4.73 -2.66 22.98
N MET A 17 -5.71 -2.50 22.08
CA MET A 17 -5.56 -2.91 20.66
C MET A 17 -4.77 -1.89 19.86
N VAL A 18 -3.97 -2.40 18.91
CA VAL A 18 -3.39 -1.61 17.82
C VAL A 18 -4.50 -1.20 16.87
N ILE A 19 -4.65 0.13 16.62
CA ILE A 19 -5.68 0.67 15.75
C ILE A 19 -5.03 1.22 14.48
N ARG A 20 -5.32 0.57 13.35
CA ARG A 20 -4.99 1.06 12.02
C ARG A 20 -6.28 1.29 11.25
N VAL A 21 -6.34 2.40 10.53
CA VAL A 21 -7.56 2.78 9.80
C VAL A 21 -7.26 2.95 8.31
N HIS A 22 -8.27 2.70 7.47
CA HIS A 22 -8.22 2.94 6.03
C HIS A 22 -9.35 3.90 5.65
N PRO A 23 -9.18 5.23 5.84
CA PRO A 23 -10.25 6.22 5.72
C PRO A 23 -10.47 6.75 4.30
N GLY A 24 -9.75 6.27 3.29
CA GLY A 24 -9.68 6.89 1.97
C GLY A 24 -8.78 8.13 1.98
N LEU A 25 -9.30 9.27 1.51
CA LEU A 25 -8.59 10.56 1.52
C LEU A 25 -9.09 11.42 2.70
N PRO A 26 -8.51 11.28 3.90
CA PRO A 26 -8.98 12.00 5.08
C PRO A 26 -8.75 13.50 4.94
N ASP A 27 -9.76 14.28 5.32
CA ASP A 27 -9.69 15.73 5.43
C ASP A 27 -8.99 16.18 6.73
N GLU A 28 -8.91 17.48 6.94
CA GLU A 28 -8.25 18.07 8.10
C GLU A 28 -8.93 17.68 9.43
N GLU A 29 -10.26 17.68 9.46
CA GLU A 29 -11.04 17.30 10.65
C GLU A 29 -10.81 15.84 11.01
N THR A 30 -10.83 14.95 10.03
CA THR A 30 -10.55 13.53 10.21
C THR A 30 -9.12 13.29 10.69
N CYS A 31 -8.13 14.01 10.12
CA CYS A 31 -6.74 13.89 10.57
C CYS A 31 -6.55 14.39 11.99
N ALA A 32 -7.17 15.51 12.38
CA ALA A 32 -7.13 16.01 13.75
C ALA A 32 -7.70 14.98 14.74
N ALA A 33 -8.85 14.40 14.43
CA ALA A 33 -9.49 13.37 15.26
C ALA A 33 -8.64 12.09 15.38
N LEU A 34 -8.02 11.64 14.27
CA LEU A 34 -7.12 10.47 14.27
C LEU A 34 -5.84 10.72 15.06
N SER A 35 -5.30 11.95 15.01
CA SER A 35 -4.15 12.36 15.80
C SER A 35 -4.49 12.38 17.31
N GLU A 36 -5.67 12.89 17.68
CA GLU A 36 -6.14 12.87 19.08
C GLU A 36 -6.33 11.43 19.60
N LEU A 37 -6.81 10.52 18.75
CA LEU A 37 -6.93 9.09 19.07
C LEU A 37 -5.55 8.41 19.20
N ASP A 38 -4.49 9.01 18.66
CA ASP A 38 -3.14 8.43 18.61
C ASP A 38 -3.14 7.08 17.88
N VAL A 39 -3.73 7.04 16.66
CA VAL A 39 -3.80 5.81 15.87
C VAL A 39 -2.41 5.29 15.50
N ASP A 40 -2.26 3.96 15.43
CA ASP A 40 -0.98 3.31 15.11
C ASP A 40 -0.60 3.42 13.62
N GLY A 41 -1.53 3.85 12.78
CA GLY A 41 -1.29 4.16 11.38
C GLY A 41 -2.54 4.37 10.54
N VAL A 42 -2.37 5.17 9.50
CA VAL A 42 -3.36 5.37 8.44
C VAL A 42 -2.87 4.66 7.19
N MET A 43 -3.66 3.68 6.76
CA MET A 43 -3.46 2.92 5.53
C MET A 43 -4.21 3.62 4.41
N LEU A 44 -3.59 3.78 3.25
CA LEU A 44 -4.22 4.40 2.09
C LEU A 44 -3.52 3.96 0.79
N ASP A 45 -4.29 3.76 -0.26
CA ASP A 45 -3.74 3.57 -1.59
C ASP A 45 -3.25 4.93 -2.12
N ILE A 46 -2.06 4.98 -2.69
CA ILE A 46 -1.54 6.16 -3.38
C ILE A 46 -1.61 5.92 -4.88
N ILE A 47 -2.35 6.78 -5.57
CA ILE A 47 -2.60 6.67 -6.99
C ILE A 47 -1.93 7.85 -7.72
N GLY A 48 -1.01 7.52 -8.60
CA GLY A 48 -0.16 8.51 -9.26
C GLY A 48 -0.68 9.03 -10.60
N ASP A 49 -1.81 8.53 -11.10
CA ASP A 49 -2.36 8.94 -12.39
C ASP A 49 -3.87 9.17 -12.35
N GLN A 50 -4.34 10.07 -13.23
CA GLN A 50 -5.74 10.47 -13.27
C GLN A 50 -6.65 9.39 -13.87
N GLU A 51 -6.15 8.61 -14.82
CA GLU A 51 -6.94 7.59 -15.52
C GLU A 51 -7.35 6.49 -14.53
N THR A 52 -6.42 6.02 -13.70
CA THR A 52 -6.72 5.04 -12.63
C THR A 52 -7.75 5.60 -11.64
N ILE A 53 -7.62 6.86 -11.22
CA ILE A 53 -8.59 7.49 -10.31
C ILE A 53 -9.99 7.52 -10.93
N THR A 54 -10.09 7.92 -12.19
CA THR A 54 -11.37 8.09 -12.89
C THR A 54 -11.99 6.76 -13.31
N ASP A 55 -11.20 5.90 -13.98
CA ASP A 55 -11.73 4.72 -14.67
C ASP A 55 -11.82 3.50 -13.78
N VAL A 56 -10.98 3.41 -12.73
CA VAL A 56 -10.94 2.26 -11.82
C VAL A 56 -11.64 2.59 -10.50
N TYR A 57 -11.31 3.71 -9.88
CA TYR A 57 -11.88 4.10 -8.59
C TYR A 57 -13.19 4.90 -8.71
N HIS A 58 -13.47 5.49 -9.87
CA HIS A 58 -14.63 6.34 -10.13
C HIS A 58 -14.75 7.49 -9.14
N LEU A 59 -13.62 8.08 -8.76
CA LEU A 59 -13.54 9.18 -7.81
C LEU A 59 -13.36 10.51 -8.52
N ASP A 60 -14.00 11.56 -7.98
CA ASP A 60 -13.73 12.96 -8.32
C ASP A 60 -12.56 13.46 -7.47
N ALA A 61 -11.36 12.98 -7.81
CA ALA A 61 -10.11 13.31 -7.14
C ALA A 61 -8.97 13.42 -8.17
N LYS A 62 -7.85 13.94 -7.74
CA LYS A 62 -6.64 14.12 -8.55
C LYS A 62 -5.43 13.48 -7.85
N PRO A 63 -4.35 13.15 -8.58
CA PRO A 63 -3.11 12.68 -7.97
C PRO A 63 -2.58 13.63 -6.88
N SER A 64 -2.74 14.96 -7.07
CA SER A 64 -2.36 15.96 -6.06
C SER A 64 -3.12 15.82 -4.73
N ASP A 65 -4.32 15.26 -4.73
CA ASP A 65 -5.10 15.10 -3.50
C ASP A 65 -4.51 13.99 -2.62
N TYR A 66 -3.96 12.94 -3.25
CA TYR A 66 -3.23 11.88 -2.55
C TYR A 66 -1.93 12.41 -1.94
N GLU A 67 -1.19 13.26 -2.67
CA GLU A 67 0.01 13.91 -2.16
C GLU A 67 -0.33 14.83 -0.97
N ALA A 68 -1.41 15.63 -1.08
CA ALA A 68 -1.87 16.49 0.00
C ALA A 68 -2.28 15.72 1.27
N VAL A 69 -2.80 14.49 1.12
CA VAL A 69 -3.08 13.61 2.28
C VAL A 69 -1.79 13.17 2.96
N LEU A 70 -0.75 12.79 2.21
CA LEU A 70 0.54 12.41 2.80
C LEU A 70 1.15 13.58 3.59
N GLU A 71 1.09 14.81 3.05
CA GLU A 71 1.53 16.02 3.73
C GLU A 71 0.73 16.26 5.01
N ARG A 72 -0.59 16.14 4.95
CA ARG A 72 -1.50 16.32 6.10
C ARG A 72 -1.23 15.30 7.20
N LEU A 73 -1.06 14.02 6.86
CA LEU A 73 -0.71 12.98 7.82
C LEU A 73 0.62 13.28 8.51
N GLN A 74 1.62 13.75 7.75
CA GLN A 74 2.91 14.17 8.31
C GLN A 74 2.75 15.37 9.24
N HIS A 75 1.95 16.39 8.86
CA HIS A 75 1.67 17.56 9.69
C HIS A 75 1.06 17.17 11.04
N HIS A 76 0.09 16.27 11.03
CA HIS A 76 -0.56 15.73 12.23
C HIS A 76 0.26 14.66 12.96
N LYS A 77 1.47 14.33 12.50
CA LYS A 77 2.35 13.28 13.07
C LYS A 77 1.70 11.90 13.11
N ILE A 78 0.78 11.63 12.21
CA ILE A 78 0.12 10.34 12.07
C ILE A 78 1.00 9.42 11.21
N PRO A 79 1.32 8.20 11.66
CA PRO A 79 2.07 7.25 10.85
C PRO A 79 1.32 6.88 9.57
N ALA A 80 1.84 7.27 8.40
CA ALA A 80 1.31 6.83 7.11
C ALA A 80 1.81 5.42 6.78
N ILE A 81 0.91 4.58 6.26
CA ILE A 81 1.19 3.24 5.72
C ILE A 81 0.63 3.19 4.30
N PRO A 82 1.28 3.88 3.34
CA PRO A 82 0.81 3.90 1.97
C PRO A 82 0.90 2.52 1.32
N HIS A 83 -0.05 2.27 0.42
CA HIS A 83 -0.08 1.11 -0.45
C HIS A 83 0.09 1.56 -1.90
N ILE A 84 0.84 0.80 -2.69
CA ILE A 84 0.86 0.92 -4.14
C ILE A 84 0.36 -0.41 -4.71
N VAL A 85 -0.65 -0.34 -5.56
CA VAL A 85 -1.22 -1.50 -6.26
C VAL A 85 -0.62 -1.59 -7.65
N LEU A 86 0.27 -2.55 -7.88
CA LEU A 86 0.93 -2.74 -9.17
C LEU A 86 -0.06 -3.30 -10.19
N GLY A 87 -0.14 -2.66 -11.34
CA GLY A 87 -1.05 -3.03 -12.43
C GLY A 87 -2.49 -2.58 -12.21
N HIS A 88 -2.72 -1.57 -11.40
CA HIS A 88 -4.07 -1.14 -11.03
C HIS A 88 -4.88 -0.61 -12.21
N TYR A 89 -4.25 0.01 -13.21
CA TYR A 89 -4.93 0.40 -14.45
C TYR A 89 -5.05 -0.79 -15.39
N PHE A 90 -6.05 -1.64 -15.16
CA PHE A 90 -6.36 -2.80 -16.00
C PHE A 90 -5.14 -3.66 -16.35
N GLY A 91 -4.31 -3.95 -15.37
CA GLY A 91 -3.11 -4.78 -15.51
C GLY A 91 -1.86 -4.04 -15.99
N LYS A 92 -1.96 -2.76 -16.30
CA LYS A 92 -0.83 -1.94 -16.79
C LYS A 92 -0.22 -1.14 -15.64
N MET A 93 1.09 -0.97 -15.69
CA MET A 93 1.84 -0.06 -14.83
C MET A 93 1.70 1.37 -15.37
N ASN A 94 0.80 2.18 -14.78
CA ASN A 94 0.47 3.53 -15.28
C ASN A 94 0.92 4.63 -14.32
N GLY A 95 0.47 4.59 -13.09
CA GLY A 95 0.72 5.64 -12.09
C GLY A 95 1.63 5.24 -10.92
N GLU A 96 2.12 4.01 -10.87
CA GLU A 96 2.84 3.46 -9.72
C GLU A 96 4.17 4.17 -9.47
N TRP A 97 4.88 4.55 -10.52
CA TRP A 97 6.13 5.31 -10.43
C TRP A 97 5.91 6.71 -9.85
N ALA A 98 4.85 7.39 -10.30
CA ALA A 98 4.47 8.69 -9.77
C ALA A 98 3.99 8.60 -8.31
N ALA A 99 3.27 7.54 -7.95
CA ALA A 99 2.90 7.25 -6.57
C ALA A 99 4.13 7.05 -5.67
N LEU A 100 5.14 6.32 -6.14
CA LEU A 100 6.40 6.16 -5.43
C LEU A 100 7.13 7.49 -5.24
N ASP A 101 7.14 8.36 -6.26
CA ASP A 101 7.75 9.68 -6.18
C ASP A 101 7.04 10.61 -5.20
N MET A 102 5.72 10.53 -5.06
CA MET A 102 4.98 11.22 -3.99
C MET A 102 5.40 10.73 -2.62
N ILE A 103 5.42 9.40 -2.42
CA ILE A 103 5.79 8.77 -1.14
C ILE A 103 7.22 9.13 -0.71
N LYS A 104 8.15 9.26 -1.64
CA LYS A 104 9.54 9.68 -1.35
C LYS A 104 9.63 11.06 -0.70
N LYS A 105 8.72 11.98 -1.03
CA LYS A 105 8.69 13.33 -0.42
C LYS A 105 8.27 13.28 1.05
N TYR A 106 7.46 12.28 1.42
CA TYR A 106 6.90 12.08 2.75
C TYR A 106 7.23 10.65 3.24
N PRO A 107 8.49 10.34 3.57
CA PRO A 107 8.93 8.98 3.87
C PRO A 107 8.06 8.33 4.96
N PRO A 108 7.35 7.23 4.65
CA PRO A 108 6.40 6.63 5.57
C PRO A 108 7.10 5.72 6.59
N LYS A 109 6.36 5.35 7.64
CA LYS A 109 6.79 4.31 8.58
C LYS A 109 6.95 2.94 7.91
N THR A 110 6.13 2.65 6.91
CA THR A 110 6.13 1.39 6.15
C THR A 110 5.46 1.63 4.81
N LEU A 111 6.03 1.11 3.72
CA LEU A 111 5.37 1.02 2.42
C LEU A 111 4.86 -0.40 2.21
N VAL A 112 3.65 -0.56 1.70
CA VAL A 112 3.08 -1.86 1.33
C VAL A 112 2.88 -1.91 -0.19
N LEU A 113 3.44 -2.92 -0.83
CA LEU A 113 3.25 -3.19 -2.24
C LEU A 113 2.27 -4.36 -2.40
N VAL A 114 1.25 -4.18 -3.22
CA VAL A 114 0.30 -5.22 -3.60
C VAL A 114 0.24 -5.31 -5.11
N ILE A 115 -0.22 -6.42 -5.64
CA ILE A 115 -0.34 -6.63 -7.08
C ILE A 115 -1.80 -6.89 -7.40
N LEU A 116 -2.27 -6.36 -8.51
CA LEU A 116 -3.62 -6.62 -9.01
C LEU A 116 -3.95 -8.11 -8.95
N LEU A 117 -5.02 -8.43 -8.25
CA LEU A 117 -5.63 -9.75 -8.21
C LEU A 117 -7.00 -9.66 -8.89
N PRO A 118 -7.11 -10.04 -10.17
CA PRO A 118 -8.39 -10.00 -10.89
C PRO A 118 -9.39 -10.96 -10.24
N LEU A 119 -10.55 -10.43 -9.86
CA LEU A 119 -11.61 -11.22 -9.25
C LEU A 119 -12.76 -11.44 -10.23
N THR A 120 -13.30 -12.66 -10.25
CA THR A 120 -14.49 -13.00 -11.03
C THR A 120 -15.68 -12.15 -10.60
N GLY A 121 -16.47 -11.69 -11.56
CA GLY A 121 -17.64 -10.84 -11.32
C GLY A 121 -17.32 -9.36 -11.11
N THR A 122 -16.07 -8.94 -11.29
CA THR A 122 -15.67 -7.53 -11.23
C THR A 122 -15.28 -7.00 -12.62
N GLY A 123 -15.14 -5.68 -12.77
CA GLY A 123 -14.61 -5.05 -13.99
C GLY A 123 -13.16 -5.45 -14.31
N MET A 124 -12.49 -6.12 -13.38
CA MET A 124 -11.11 -6.64 -13.56
C MET A 124 -11.09 -8.11 -13.97
N GLU A 125 -12.23 -8.78 -14.12
CA GLU A 125 -12.27 -10.19 -14.52
C GLU A 125 -11.55 -10.40 -15.85
N GLY A 126 -10.60 -11.35 -15.89
CA GLY A 126 -9.82 -11.67 -17.09
C GLY A 126 -8.68 -10.70 -17.39
N VAL A 127 -8.50 -9.64 -16.60
CA VAL A 127 -7.36 -8.74 -16.73
C VAL A 127 -6.08 -9.50 -16.37
N VAL A 128 -5.04 -9.34 -17.20
CA VAL A 128 -3.72 -9.94 -16.95
C VAL A 128 -2.90 -8.97 -16.10
N PRO A 129 -2.45 -9.38 -14.89
CA PRO A 129 -1.55 -8.56 -14.07
C PRO A 129 -0.22 -8.28 -14.77
N PRO A 130 0.58 -7.30 -14.27
CA PRO A 130 1.92 -7.06 -14.80
C PRO A 130 2.79 -8.32 -14.76
N SER A 131 3.75 -8.39 -15.67
CA SER A 131 4.70 -9.50 -15.71
C SER A 131 5.57 -9.54 -14.43
N VAL A 132 6.09 -10.72 -14.11
CA VAL A 132 7.00 -10.90 -12.96
C VAL A 132 8.21 -9.96 -13.05
N ASN A 133 8.71 -9.71 -14.27
CA ASN A 133 9.84 -8.81 -14.48
C ASN A 133 9.47 -7.36 -14.15
N GLU A 134 8.34 -6.85 -14.66
CA GLU A 134 7.87 -5.49 -14.34
C GLU A 134 7.65 -5.30 -12.83
N ILE A 135 7.09 -6.33 -12.16
CA ILE A 135 6.91 -6.34 -10.71
C ILE A 135 8.27 -6.29 -10.00
N GLY A 136 9.23 -7.11 -10.43
CA GLY A 136 10.58 -7.14 -9.88
C GLY A 136 11.31 -5.81 -10.04
N ASP A 137 11.28 -5.22 -11.24
CA ASP A 137 11.87 -3.92 -11.54
C ASP A 137 11.30 -2.81 -10.63
N PHE A 138 10.00 -2.89 -10.33
CA PHE A 138 9.37 -1.96 -9.40
C PHE A 138 9.84 -2.19 -7.95
N PHE A 139 9.98 -3.45 -7.52
CA PHE A 139 10.48 -3.76 -6.16
C PHE A 139 11.89 -3.22 -5.97
N ASP A 140 12.78 -3.45 -6.93
CA ASP A 140 14.16 -2.94 -6.91
C ASP A 140 14.18 -1.41 -6.84
N THR A 141 13.37 -0.75 -7.68
CA THR A 141 13.27 0.71 -7.68
C THR A 141 12.72 1.26 -6.37
N ALA A 142 11.69 0.63 -5.82
CA ALA A 142 11.11 1.03 -4.53
C ALA A 142 12.15 0.90 -3.40
N ARG A 143 12.93 -0.19 -3.39
CA ARG A 143 14.01 -0.38 -2.41
C ARG A 143 15.10 0.67 -2.54
N LEU A 144 15.53 0.98 -3.77
CA LEU A 144 16.53 2.04 -4.02
C LEU A 144 16.01 3.43 -3.64
N ALA A 145 14.74 3.70 -3.92
CA ALA A 145 14.10 4.98 -3.61
C ALA A 145 13.90 5.21 -2.11
N LEU A 146 13.68 4.15 -1.34
CA LEU A 146 13.37 4.16 0.09
C LEU A 146 14.29 3.19 0.87
N PRO A 147 15.61 3.45 0.90
CA PRO A 147 16.60 2.48 1.41
C PRO A 147 16.42 2.12 2.89
N SER A 148 15.86 3.04 3.69
CA SER A 148 15.70 2.87 5.14
C SER A 148 14.24 2.58 5.56
N THR A 149 13.28 2.67 4.63
CA THR A 149 11.86 2.42 4.94
C THR A 149 11.57 0.92 4.85
N PRO A 150 10.92 0.30 5.83
CA PRO A 150 10.40 -1.04 5.69
C PRO A 150 9.41 -1.12 4.51
N ILE A 151 9.68 -2.03 3.57
CA ILE A 151 8.79 -2.31 2.43
C ILE A 151 8.26 -3.73 2.57
N LEU A 152 6.95 -3.88 2.53
CA LEU A 152 6.27 -5.16 2.70
C LEU A 152 5.55 -5.56 1.41
N LEU A 153 5.62 -6.82 1.04
CA LEU A 153 4.72 -7.39 0.05
C LEU A 153 3.40 -7.78 0.73
N GLY A 154 2.32 -7.09 0.35
CA GLY A 154 0.99 -7.26 0.92
C GLY A 154 0.31 -8.57 0.51
N CYS A 155 -0.92 -8.75 0.99
CA CYS A 155 -1.66 -10.01 0.81
C CYS A 155 -2.22 -10.18 -0.61
N ALA A 156 -2.61 -9.10 -1.29
CA ALA A 156 -3.18 -9.17 -2.65
C ALA A 156 -2.05 -9.34 -3.67
N ARG A 157 -2.04 -10.48 -4.36
CA ARG A 157 -1.20 -10.79 -5.51
C ARG A 157 -1.68 -12.04 -6.23
N PRO A 158 -1.36 -12.22 -7.53
CA PRO A 158 -1.76 -13.41 -8.31
C PRO A 158 -1.40 -14.72 -7.62
N LEU A 159 -2.28 -15.70 -7.70
CA LEU A 159 -2.14 -17.00 -7.09
C LEU A 159 -1.44 -18.02 -8.00
N GLY A 160 -1.11 -19.20 -7.47
CA GLY A 160 -0.48 -20.30 -8.21
C GLY A 160 1.04 -20.12 -8.40
N PRO A 161 1.65 -20.71 -9.43
CA PRO A 161 3.11 -20.73 -9.60
C PRO A 161 3.74 -19.33 -9.75
N ILE A 162 2.99 -18.36 -10.26
CA ILE A 162 3.44 -16.97 -10.38
C ILE A 162 3.68 -16.33 -9.01
N LYS A 163 2.88 -16.69 -8.00
CA LYS A 163 3.05 -16.19 -6.63
C LYS A 163 4.42 -16.50 -6.07
N ILE A 164 4.93 -17.73 -6.31
CA ILE A 164 6.27 -18.15 -5.84
C ILE A 164 7.35 -17.23 -6.46
N LYS A 165 7.23 -16.95 -7.76
CA LYS A 165 8.20 -16.08 -8.46
C LYS A 165 8.16 -14.66 -7.93
N ILE A 166 6.97 -14.12 -7.67
CA ILE A 166 6.80 -12.77 -7.08
C ILE A 166 7.41 -12.73 -5.67
N ASP A 167 7.16 -13.74 -4.85
CA ASP A 167 7.71 -13.81 -3.50
C ASP A 167 9.26 -13.89 -3.54
N GLN A 168 9.84 -14.64 -4.48
CA GLN A 168 11.29 -14.69 -4.68
C GLN A 168 11.87 -13.35 -5.13
N MET A 169 11.18 -12.63 -6.04
CA MET A 169 11.58 -11.28 -6.46
C MET A 169 11.57 -10.31 -5.27
N ALA A 170 10.55 -10.38 -4.41
CA ALA A 170 10.46 -9.55 -3.21
C ALA A 170 11.66 -9.75 -2.26
N ILE A 171 12.07 -11.02 -2.05
CA ILE A 171 13.26 -11.34 -1.25
C ILE A 171 14.52 -10.79 -1.92
N ASN A 172 14.69 -11.04 -3.23
CA ASN A 172 15.87 -10.61 -3.97
C ASN A 172 16.03 -9.08 -3.99
N ALA A 173 14.92 -8.35 -4.07
CA ALA A 173 14.87 -6.89 -3.97
C ALA A 173 15.10 -6.36 -2.54
N GLY A 174 15.19 -7.22 -1.53
CA GLY A 174 15.38 -6.84 -0.14
C GLY A 174 14.14 -6.24 0.54
N LEU A 175 12.94 -6.70 0.18
CA LEU A 175 11.74 -6.36 0.92
C LEU A 175 11.77 -6.97 2.33
N ASN A 176 11.25 -6.24 3.31
CA ASN A 176 11.37 -6.59 4.73
C ASN A 176 10.37 -7.65 5.22
N GLY A 177 9.35 -7.95 4.43
CA GLY A 177 8.37 -8.96 4.81
C GLY A 177 7.37 -9.29 3.70
N ILE A 178 6.77 -10.46 3.80
CA ILE A 178 5.79 -10.98 2.84
C ILE A 178 4.58 -11.50 3.62
N ALA A 179 3.40 -10.95 3.32
CA ALA A 179 2.15 -11.48 3.87
C ALA A 179 1.80 -12.82 3.20
N PHE A 180 1.47 -13.84 3.99
CA PHE A 180 1.10 -15.17 3.50
C PHE A 180 2.08 -15.72 2.46
N PRO A 181 3.37 -15.92 2.81
CA PRO A 181 4.39 -16.35 1.85
C PRO A 181 4.03 -17.73 1.24
N SER A 182 4.50 -17.95 0.02
CA SER A 182 4.36 -19.26 -0.65
C SER A 182 5.18 -20.33 0.08
N GLU A 183 4.82 -21.60 -0.11
CA GLU A 183 5.60 -22.72 0.42
C GLU A 183 7.05 -22.65 -0.06
N GLY A 184 8.00 -22.92 0.83
CA GLY A 184 9.44 -22.87 0.55
C GLY A 184 10.09 -21.49 0.59
N ILE A 185 9.31 -20.40 0.61
CA ILE A 185 9.86 -19.03 0.58
C ILE A 185 10.64 -18.68 1.85
N VAL A 186 10.23 -19.18 3.00
CA VAL A 186 10.98 -18.98 4.25
C VAL A 186 12.37 -19.62 4.18
N ALA A 187 12.47 -20.84 3.65
CA ALA A 187 13.76 -21.50 3.41
C ALA A 187 14.62 -20.70 2.41
N TYR A 188 14.01 -20.29 1.28
CA TYR A 188 14.68 -19.46 0.28
C TYR A 188 15.23 -18.15 0.87
N ALA A 189 14.47 -17.48 1.73
CA ALA A 189 14.92 -16.26 2.41
C ALA A 189 16.11 -16.53 3.34
N SER A 190 16.07 -17.65 4.09
CA SER A 190 17.15 -18.04 4.99
C SER A 190 18.47 -18.38 4.27
N GLU A 191 18.40 -18.88 3.02
CA GLU A 191 19.58 -19.14 2.18
C GLU A 191 20.21 -17.85 1.63
N LYS A 192 19.45 -16.77 1.55
CA LYS A 192 19.91 -15.48 1.05
C LYS A 192 20.55 -14.58 2.13
N GLY A 193 20.30 -14.87 3.40
CA GLY A 193 20.79 -14.09 4.54
C GLY A 193 19.72 -13.16 5.04
#